data_b4dce2ef2c4181a732aa9180bb28f91a
#
_entry.id   b4dce2ef2c4181a732aa9180bb28f91a
#
_cell.length_a   1.000
_cell.length_b   1.000
_cell.length_c   1.000
_cell.angle_alpha   90.00
_cell.angle_beta   90.00
_cell.angle_gamma   90.00
#
_symmetry.space_group_name_H-M   'P 1'
#
loop_
_entity.id
_entity.type
_entity.pdbx_description
1 polymer ?
#
loop_
_entity_poly.entity_id
_entity_poly.type
_entity_poly.pdbx_seq_one_letter_code
_entity_poly.pdbx_strand_id
1 'polypeptide(L)'
;MGATGWEELGGKTSQTLTVSGNDINTYGEYRVHVYRSGAEIGTDIQGVMDASDPYDIDPHPDPEDEAITEDTTGNGEVTYTPVVVKRGTSTKALDTQFYFVLKDAAGVYLNTDRDTPKASQTVTRAHCQQAGGDVSVTITSVD
;
A
#
# COMPACT_ATOMS: atom_id res chain seq x y z
N MET A 1 -4.94 -15.55 10.89
CA MET A 1 -5.65 -16.70 10.80
C MET A 1 -6.21 -17.15 12.09
N GLY A 2 -7.31 -17.18 12.44
CA GLY A 2 -7.78 -17.74 13.67
C GLY A 2 -7.23 -19.13 13.86
N ALA A 3 -7.33 -19.66 15.02
CA ALA A 3 -6.89 -21.02 15.30
C ALA A 3 -7.27 -21.89 14.17
N THR A 4 -8.22 -21.41 13.56
CA THR A 4 -8.72 -22.00 12.45
C THR A 4 -8.40 -21.28 11.21
N GLY A 5 -7.70 -20.35 11.08
CA GLY A 5 -7.46 -19.54 9.91
C GLY A 5 -7.29 -20.25 8.58
N TRP A 6 -7.36 -21.56 8.60
CA TRP A 6 -7.32 -22.38 7.38
C TRP A 6 -8.73 -22.61 6.84
N GLU A 7 -8.87 -22.37 5.54
CA GLU A 7 -10.12 -22.55 4.83
C GLU A 7 -9.90 -23.56 3.69
N GLU A 8 -10.81 -24.50 3.54
CA GLU A 8 -10.68 -25.53 2.51
C GLU A 8 -11.05 -24.98 1.13
N LEU A 9 -10.16 -25.19 0.16
CA LEU A 9 -10.43 -24.87 -1.23
C LEU A 9 -11.17 -26.04 -1.88
N GLY A 10 -12.49 -25.98 -1.89
CA GLY A 10 -13.30 -27.04 -2.46
C GLY A 10 -12.97 -27.37 -3.90
N GLY A 11 -12.93 -28.65 -4.23
CA GLY A 11 -12.66 -29.10 -5.60
C GLY A 11 -11.21 -29.03 -6.04
N LYS A 12 -10.28 -28.64 -5.18
CA LYS A 12 -8.85 -28.54 -5.51
C LYS A 12 -8.14 -29.83 -5.15
N THR A 13 -8.39 -30.88 -5.92
CA THR A 13 -7.91 -32.24 -5.64
C THR A 13 -6.86 -32.75 -6.64
N SER A 14 -6.47 -31.94 -7.60
CA SER A 14 -5.42 -32.35 -8.56
C SER A 14 -4.03 -32.18 -7.97
N GLN A 15 -3.03 -32.75 -8.63
CA GLN A 15 -1.63 -32.64 -8.19
C GLN A 15 -1.09 -31.22 -8.26
N THR A 16 -1.73 -30.36 -9.02
CA THR A 16 -1.30 -28.99 -9.24
C THR A 16 -2.39 -28.02 -8.81
N LEU A 17 -1.99 -27.03 -8.01
CA LEU A 17 -2.82 -25.88 -7.67
C LEU A 17 -2.11 -24.64 -8.22
N THR A 18 -2.82 -23.88 -9.04
CA THR A 18 -2.31 -22.61 -9.54
C THR A 18 -2.87 -21.48 -8.68
N VAL A 19 -1.98 -20.62 -8.18
CA VAL A 19 -2.34 -19.45 -7.38
C VAL A 19 -1.92 -18.22 -8.17
N SER A 20 -2.85 -17.32 -8.39
CA SER A 20 -2.60 -16.06 -9.10
C SER A 20 -2.58 -14.89 -8.12
N GLY A 21 -2.10 -13.72 -8.59
CA GLY A 21 -2.14 -12.52 -7.78
C GLY A 21 -3.54 -12.09 -7.35
N ASN A 22 -4.57 -12.59 -8.02
CA ASN A 22 -5.95 -12.30 -7.64
C ASN A 22 -6.43 -13.17 -6.46
N ASP A 23 -5.72 -14.24 -6.14
CA ASP A 23 -6.10 -15.15 -5.05
C ASP A 23 -5.52 -14.70 -3.71
N ILE A 24 -4.45 -13.92 -3.74
CA ILE A 24 -3.80 -13.38 -2.55
C ILE A 24 -3.60 -11.87 -2.72
N ASN A 25 -3.65 -11.14 -1.62
CA ASN A 25 -3.45 -9.69 -1.66
C ASN A 25 -1.98 -9.29 -1.48
N THR A 26 -1.29 -9.89 -0.54
CA THR A 26 0.14 -9.67 -0.32
C THR A 26 0.86 -10.96 -0.05
N TYR A 27 0.32 -11.77 0.84
CA TYR A 27 0.91 -13.04 1.25
C TYR A 27 -0.19 -14.01 1.60
N GLY A 28 -0.04 -15.24 1.19
CA GLY A 28 -0.95 -16.32 1.54
C GLY A 28 -0.19 -17.59 1.82
N GLU A 29 -0.72 -18.41 2.69
CA GLU A 29 -0.20 -19.74 2.95
C GLU A 29 -1.21 -20.78 2.47
N TYR A 30 -0.70 -21.77 1.79
CA TYR A 30 -1.49 -22.89 1.29
C TYR A 30 -1.00 -24.17 1.93
N ARG A 31 -1.93 -24.97 2.40
CA ARG A 31 -1.62 -26.26 2.98
C ARG A 31 -2.21 -27.35 2.09
N VAL A 32 -1.40 -28.32 1.78
CA VAL A 32 -1.81 -29.49 1.01
C VAL A 32 -1.84 -30.72 1.93
N HIS A 33 -2.89 -31.48 1.79
CA HIS A 33 -3.02 -32.79 2.44
C HIS A 33 -2.95 -33.85 1.34
N VAL A 34 -2.08 -34.82 1.52
CA VAL A 34 -1.91 -35.91 0.57
C VAL A 34 -2.53 -37.18 1.15
N TYR A 35 -3.42 -37.81 0.38
CA TYR A 35 -4.14 -39.00 0.79
C TYR A 35 -3.77 -40.17 -0.07
N ARG A 36 -3.75 -41.33 0.55
CA ARG A 36 -3.57 -42.61 -0.12
C ARG A 36 -4.61 -43.58 0.42
N SER A 37 -5.48 -44.10 -0.47
CA SER A 37 -6.54 -45.04 -0.08
C SER A 37 -7.44 -44.50 1.04
N GLY A 38 -7.71 -43.18 1.02
CA GLY A 38 -8.56 -42.52 1.99
C GLY A 38 -7.84 -42.12 3.30
N ALA A 39 -6.58 -42.45 3.45
CA ALA A 39 -5.79 -42.08 4.63
C ALA A 39 -4.79 -40.99 4.29
N GLU A 40 -4.71 -39.97 5.13
CA GLU A 40 -3.70 -38.92 4.97
C GLU A 40 -2.30 -39.47 5.21
N ILE A 41 -1.40 -39.27 4.26
CA ILE A 41 -0.01 -39.73 4.33
C ILE A 41 0.98 -38.61 4.43
N GLY A 42 0.58 -37.38 4.27
CA GLY A 42 1.45 -36.24 4.38
C GLY A 42 0.71 -34.93 4.25
N THR A 43 1.34 -33.89 4.73
CA THR A 43 0.88 -32.51 4.62
C THR A 43 2.08 -31.59 4.48
N ASP A 44 1.91 -30.49 3.74
CA ASP A 44 2.93 -29.49 3.59
C ASP A 44 2.27 -28.12 3.52
N ILE A 45 3.03 -27.11 3.93
CA ILE A 45 2.59 -25.73 3.91
C ILE A 45 3.56 -24.92 3.04
N GLN A 46 2.99 -24.16 2.10
CA GLN A 46 3.77 -23.30 1.24
C GLN A 46 3.28 -21.85 1.35
N GLY A 47 4.20 -20.93 1.62
CA GLY A 47 3.92 -19.51 1.55
C GLY A 47 4.04 -19.01 0.12
N VAL A 48 3.12 -18.17 -0.27
CA VAL A 48 3.13 -17.53 -1.59
C VAL A 48 2.99 -16.03 -1.40
N MET A 49 3.92 -15.27 -1.99
CA MET A 49 3.90 -13.82 -1.94
C MET A 49 3.45 -13.28 -3.29
N ASP A 50 2.55 -12.32 -3.26
CA ASP A 50 2.17 -11.61 -4.48
C ASP A 50 3.25 -10.59 -4.83
N ALA A 51 4.24 -11.02 -5.57
CA ALA A 51 5.31 -10.15 -6.05
C ALA A 51 5.10 -9.69 -7.49
N SER A 52 4.04 -10.17 -8.12
CA SER A 52 3.77 -9.86 -9.52
C SER A 52 2.84 -8.67 -9.72
N ASP A 53 2.22 -8.20 -8.64
CA ASP A 53 1.28 -7.09 -8.68
C ASP A 53 1.68 -5.97 -7.73
N PRO A 54 2.86 -5.41 -7.83
CA PRO A 54 3.19 -4.26 -7.05
C PRO A 54 2.72 -3.01 -7.77
N TYR A 55 1.85 -2.28 -7.11
CA TYR A 55 1.61 -0.90 -7.47
C TYR A 55 2.49 -0.05 -6.59
N ASP A 56 3.24 0.85 -7.22
CA ASP A 56 3.95 1.89 -6.51
C ASP A 56 3.19 3.19 -6.62
N ILE A 57 3.31 4.01 -5.61
CA ILE A 57 2.82 5.37 -5.65
C ILE A 57 4.02 6.29 -5.86
N ASP A 58 4.01 7.00 -6.99
CA ASP A 58 4.96 8.07 -7.23
C ASP A 58 4.34 9.35 -6.65
N PRO A 59 4.93 9.97 -5.63
CA PRO A 59 4.35 11.14 -4.98
C PRO A 59 4.32 12.39 -5.84
N HIS A 60 5.18 12.47 -6.84
CA HIS A 60 5.23 13.55 -7.81
C HIS A 60 5.22 14.94 -7.19
N PRO A 61 6.18 15.28 -6.34
CA PRO A 61 6.20 16.57 -5.67
C PRO A 61 6.54 17.70 -6.64
N ASP A 62 5.97 18.86 -6.42
CA ASP A 62 6.31 20.08 -7.13
C ASP A 62 6.46 21.23 -6.11
N PRO A 63 7.65 21.75 -5.89
CA PRO A 63 8.92 21.44 -6.55
C PRO A 63 9.51 20.08 -6.13
N GLU A 64 10.30 19.49 -7.02
CA GLU A 64 10.85 18.14 -6.81
C GLU A 64 11.80 18.03 -5.61
N ASP A 65 12.46 19.11 -5.25
CA ASP A 65 13.37 19.14 -4.10
C ASP A 65 12.64 19.13 -2.76
N GLU A 66 11.32 19.26 -2.78
CA GLU A 66 10.47 19.24 -1.59
C GLU A 66 10.87 20.24 -0.52
N ALA A 67 11.53 21.32 -0.92
CA ALA A 67 12.02 22.34 0.00
C ALA A 67 11.03 23.49 0.13
N ILE A 68 10.66 23.81 1.37
CA ILE A 68 9.85 24.97 1.71
C ILE A 68 10.70 25.93 2.52
N THR A 69 10.83 27.15 2.04
CA THR A 69 11.58 28.18 2.77
C THR A 69 10.66 28.94 3.71
N GLU A 70 11.18 29.32 4.88
CA GLU A 70 10.40 30.08 5.85
C GLU A 70 10.21 31.53 5.45
N ASP A 71 11.12 32.05 4.64
CA ASP A 71 10.99 33.42 4.14
C ASP A 71 10.12 33.45 2.87
N THR A 72 9.86 34.65 2.37
CA THR A 72 9.01 34.84 1.22
C THR A 72 9.77 34.83 -0.11
N THR A 73 11.05 34.51 -0.10
CA THR A 73 11.92 34.60 -1.28
C THR A 73 12.04 33.25 -2.03
N GLY A 74 11.65 32.16 -1.40
CA GLY A 74 11.71 30.83 -1.98
C GLY A 74 10.35 30.16 -2.11
N ASN A 75 10.37 28.84 -2.19
CA ASN A 75 9.14 28.07 -2.31
C ASN A 75 8.31 28.14 -1.04
N GLY A 76 7.06 28.56 -1.17
CA GLY A 76 6.13 28.66 -0.05
C GLY A 76 5.29 27.42 0.19
N GLU A 77 5.36 26.46 -0.73
CA GLU A 77 4.58 25.26 -0.65
C GLU A 77 5.15 24.16 -1.54
N VAL A 78 4.80 22.93 -1.23
CA VAL A 78 5.07 21.76 -2.06
C VAL A 78 3.74 21.07 -2.30
N THR A 79 3.42 20.79 -3.55
CA THR A 79 2.19 20.07 -3.91
C THR A 79 2.55 18.68 -4.39
N TYR A 80 1.90 17.68 -3.77
CA TYR A 80 2.01 16.28 -4.16
C TYR A 80 0.81 15.93 -5.04
N THR A 81 1.07 15.45 -6.25
CA THR A 81 0.04 14.96 -7.17
C THR A 81 0.39 13.50 -7.52
N PRO A 82 0.09 12.56 -6.61
CA PRO A 82 0.54 11.18 -6.79
C PRO A 82 -0.05 10.51 -8.02
N VAL A 83 0.72 9.61 -8.57
CA VAL A 83 0.26 8.70 -9.61
C VAL A 83 0.59 7.27 -9.18
N VAL A 84 -0.29 6.35 -9.49
CA VAL A 84 -0.03 4.93 -9.27
C VAL A 84 0.73 4.39 -10.46
N VAL A 85 1.89 3.82 -10.18
CA VAL A 85 2.72 3.22 -11.21
C VAL A 85 2.45 1.73 -11.22
N LYS A 86 1.91 1.25 -12.31
CA LYS A 86 1.68 -0.17 -12.54
C LYS A 86 3.00 -0.84 -12.90
N ARG A 87 3.33 -1.92 -12.21
CA ARG A 87 4.46 -2.76 -12.58
C ARG A 87 3.95 -4.12 -13.05
N GLY A 88 4.63 -4.66 -14.04
CA GLY A 88 4.25 -5.96 -14.57
C GLY A 88 2.97 -5.95 -15.40
N THR A 89 2.21 -7.03 -15.30
CA THR A 89 1.03 -7.28 -16.12
C THR A 89 -0.28 -7.11 -15.36
N SER A 90 -0.28 -6.38 -14.26
CA SER A 90 -1.48 -6.18 -13.47
C SER A 90 -2.62 -5.57 -14.28
N THR A 91 -3.82 -6.06 -14.06
CA THR A 91 -5.04 -5.58 -14.70
C THR A 91 -5.91 -4.73 -13.79
N LYS A 92 -5.44 -4.52 -12.55
CA LYS A 92 -6.18 -3.71 -11.59
C LYS A 92 -6.28 -2.26 -12.07
N ALA A 93 -7.43 -1.63 -11.86
CA ALA A 93 -7.60 -0.22 -12.12
C ALA A 93 -6.70 0.62 -11.21
N LEU A 94 -6.12 1.68 -11.76
CA LEU A 94 -5.24 2.56 -11.00
C LEU A 94 -6.05 3.62 -10.27
N ASP A 95 -5.68 3.88 -9.01
CA ASP A 95 -6.31 4.93 -8.25
C ASP A 95 -5.92 6.31 -8.77
N THR A 96 -6.86 7.24 -8.67
CA THR A 96 -6.65 8.65 -8.97
C THR A 96 -6.83 9.54 -7.75
N GLN A 97 -7.19 8.94 -6.63
CA GLN A 97 -7.34 9.64 -5.35
C GLN A 97 -6.63 8.86 -4.25
N PHE A 98 -6.17 9.60 -3.26
CA PHE A 98 -5.29 9.07 -2.21
C PHE A 98 -5.65 9.68 -0.87
N TYR A 99 -5.25 9.00 0.20
CA TYR A 99 -5.24 9.57 1.53
C TYR A 99 -3.87 10.19 1.79
N PHE A 100 -3.87 11.39 2.35
CA PHE A 100 -2.65 12.11 2.72
C PHE A 100 -2.63 12.34 4.22
N VAL A 101 -1.58 11.90 4.88
CA VAL A 101 -1.39 12.11 6.30
C VAL A 101 -0.13 12.95 6.51
N LEU A 102 -0.30 14.12 7.09
CA LEU A 102 0.78 15.02 7.43
C LEU A 102 1.03 14.94 8.94
N LYS A 103 2.29 14.73 9.32
CA LYS A 103 2.70 14.61 10.73
C LYS A 103 3.96 15.42 11.01
N ASP A 104 4.11 15.86 12.25
CA ASP A 104 5.38 16.39 12.73
C ASP A 104 6.32 15.25 13.17
N ALA A 105 7.51 15.60 13.65
CA ALA A 105 8.50 14.62 14.08
C ALA A 105 8.06 13.79 15.29
N ALA A 106 7.12 14.30 16.07
CA ALA A 106 6.55 13.58 17.22
C ALA A 106 5.36 12.70 16.84
N GLY A 107 4.96 12.70 15.57
CA GLY A 107 3.83 11.90 15.10
C GLY A 107 2.48 12.58 15.27
N VAL A 108 2.45 13.87 15.58
CA VAL A 108 1.21 14.62 15.70
C VAL A 108 0.66 14.97 14.32
N TYR A 109 -0.63 14.72 14.11
CA TYR A 109 -1.28 15.03 12.84
C TYR A 109 -1.39 16.54 12.61
N LEU A 110 -1.06 16.96 11.40
CA LEU A 110 -1.12 18.36 10.99
C LEU A 110 -2.31 18.67 10.08
N ASN A 111 -3.00 17.66 9.59
CA ASN A 111 -4.19 17.83 8.77
C ASN A 111 -5.38 17.06 9.33
N THR A 112 -6.57 17.62 9.18
CA THR A 112 -7.82 17.02 9.65
C THR A 112 -8.54 16.22 8.56
N ASP A 113 -8.17 16.41 7.32
CA ASP A 113 -8.79 15.80 6.15
C ASP A 113 -8.09 14.51 5.70
N ARG A 114 -7.30 13.92 6.58
CA ARG A 114 -6.49 12.73 6.28
C ARG A 114 -7.31 11.49 5.92
N ASP A 115 -8.59 11.49 6.25
CA ASP A 115 -9.51 10.40 5.92
C ASP A 115 -10.35 10.70 4.68
N THR A 116 -10.10 11.81 4.03
CA THR A 116 -10.82 12.23 2.82
C THR A 116 -9.96 11.99 1.59
N PRO A 117 -10.42 11.17 0.64
CA PRO A 117 -9.66 10.94 -0.59
C PRO A 117 -9.49 12.23 -1.41
N LYS A 118 -8.28 12.45 -1.89
CA LYS A 118 -7.96 13.63 -2.72
C LYS A 118 -6.98 13.25 -3.82
N ALA A 119 -7.01 14.02 -4.91
CA ALA A 119 -6.07 13.83 -6.00
C ALA A 119 -4.71 14.48 -5.72
N SER A 120 -4.66 15.48 -4.86
CA SER A 120 -3.43 16.19 -4.51
C SER A 120 -3.47 16.73 -3.11
N GLN A 121 -2.29 17.02 -2.55
CA GLN A 121 -2.13 17.63 -1.24
C GLN A 121 -1.02 18.67 -1.30
N THR A 122 -1.28 19.84 -0.76
CA THR A 122 -0.29 20.90 -0.63
C THR A 122 0.18 21.00 0.81
N VAL A 123 1.51 21.04 0.99
CA VAL A 123 2.15 21.32 2.27
C VAL A 123 2.70 22.73 2.22
N THR A 124 2.32 23.54 3.21
CA THR A 124 2.63 24.97 3.24
C THR A 124 3.66 25.32 4.31
N ARG A 125 4.18 26.55 4.27
CA ARG A 125 5.00 27.07 5.35
C ARG A 125 4.30 26.98 6.70
N ALA A 126 2.99 27.20 6.72
CA ALA A 126 2.22 27.11 7.97
C ALA A 126 2.29 25.71 8.58
N HIS A 127 2.27 24.68 7.75
CA HIS A 127 2.45 23.29 8.22
C HIS A 127 3.85 23.10 8.83
N CYS A 128 4.89 23.62 8.18
CA CYS A 128 6.26 23.53 8.68
C CYS A 128 6.44 24.31 9.99
N GLN A 129 5.82 25.48 10.11
CA GLN A 129 5.85 26.28 11.33
C GLN A 129 5.12 25.55 12.48
N GLN A 130 3.97 24.96 12.19
CA GLN A 130 3.24 24.18 13.17
C GLN A 130 4.02 22.93 13.61
N ALA A 131 4.72 22.30 12.69
CA ALA A 131 5.56 21.14 12.98
C ALA A 131 6.85 21.50 13.72
N GLY A 132 7.26 22.77 13.66
CA GLY A 132 8.55 23.20 14.20
C GLY A 132 9.74 22.72 13.37
N GLY A 133 9.52 22.38 12.11
CA GLY A 133 10.55 21.83 11.22
C GLY A 133 9.93 21.00 10.11
N ASP A 134 10.48 19.82 9.88
CA ASP A 134 10.05 18.95 8.79
C ASP A 134 8.64 18.40 8.99
N VAL A 135 7.95 18.26 7.90
CA VAL A 135 6.63 17.60 7.82
C VAL A 135 6.78 16.27 7.12
N SER A 136 6.31 15.22 7.75
CA SER A 136 6.24 13.89 7.15
C SER A 136 4.93 13.75 6.37
N VAL A 137 5.01 13.33 5.12
CA VAL A 137 3.85 13.10 4.27
C VAL A 137 3.75 11.61 3.96
N THR A 138 2.64 11.01 4.36
CA THR A 138 2.33 9.61 4.02
C THR A 138 1.18 9.59 3.04
N ILE A 139 1.38 8.92 1.92
CA ILE A 139 0.39 8.81 0.84
C ILE A 139 -0.01 7.35 0.72
N THR A 140 -1.30 7.09 0.82
CA THR A 140 -1.83 5.74 0.67
C THR A 140 -2.93 5.70 -0.36
N SER A 141 -3.02 4.60 -1.07
CA SER A 141 -4.09 4.35 -2.03
C SER A 141 -5.43 4.19 -1.30
N VAL A 142 -6.50 4.60 -1.95
CA VAL A 142 -7.85 4.46 -1.42
C VAL A 142 -8.29 3.00 -1.43
N ASP A 143 -7.75 2.23 -2.33
CA ASP A 143 -8.15 0.84 -2.52
C ASP A 143 -7.24 -0.15 -1.78
#